data_1edcc1979ebdccf2c9f84605a7ca303c
#
_entry.id   1edcc1979ebdccf2c9f84605a7ca303c
#
_cell.length_a   1.000
_cell.length_b   1.000
_cell.length_c   1.000
_cell.angle_alpha   90.00
_cell.angle_beta   90.00
_cell.angle_gamma   90.00
#
_symmetry.space_group_name_H-M   'P 1'
#
loop_
_entity.id
_entity.type
_entity.pdbx_description
1 polymer ?
#
loop_
_entity_poly.entity_id
_entity_poly.type
_entity_poly.pdbx_seq_one_letter_code
_entity_poly.pdbx_strand_id
1 'polypeptide(L)'
;MRIQSLTIDCRDPKALASFWAEVLGWTVTFDEDDEVVIEPPKGSAQYEVCPDLLFGRVPETKTVKNRLHLDLRPDDQDAEVERVMSLGAKRADVGQDGSESWVVLSDPEGNEFCILRRLTEEELES
;
A
#
# COMPACT_ATOMS: atom_id res chain seq x y z
N MET A 1 10.62 -9.13 -20.21
CA MET A 1 10.59 -9.42 -18.76
C MET A 1 9.76 -8.39 -18.04
N ARG A 2 8.95 -8.79 -17.07
CA ARG A 2 8.13 -7.85 -16.28
C ARG A 2 8.11 -8.30 -14.83
N ILE A 3 7.84 -7.34 -13.93
CA ILE A 3 7.62 -7.67 -12.51
C ILE A 3 6.19 -8.17 -12.39
N GLN A 4 6.01 -9.46 -12.06
CA GLN A 4 4.69 -10.06 -11.94
C GLN A 4 4.03 -9.70 -10.61
N SER A 5 4.80 -9.77 -9.51
CA SER A 5 4.27 -9.57 -8.18
C SER A 5 5.29 -8.90 -7.28
N LEU A 6 4.79 -8.13 -6.31
CA LEU A 6 5.56 -7.74 -5.14
C LEU A 6 5.04 -8.59 -3.98
N THR A 7 5.93 -9.31 -3.31
CA THR A 7 5.55 -10.15 -2.19
C THR A 7 5.82 -9.42 -0.88
N ILE A 8 4.81 -9.38 -0.04
CA ILE A 8 4.88 -8.80 1.30
C ILE A 8 4.74 -9.93 2.29
N ASP A 9 5.82 -10.22 3.00
CA ASP A 9 5.81 -11.22 4.07
C ASP A 9 5.03 -10.67 5.26
N CYS A 10 4.18 -11.48 5.87
CA CYS A 10 3.29 -11.01 6.93
C CYS A 10 2.87 -12.15 7.85
N ARG A 11 2.26 -11.81 8.97
CA ARG A 11 1.75 -12.77 9.93
C ARG A 11 0.33 -13.20 9.57
N ASP A 12 -0.48 -12.29 9.05
CA ASP A 12 -1.89 -12.55 8.74
C ASP A 12 -2.20 -12.09 7.32
N PRO A 13 -1.97 -12.94 6.30
CA PRO A 13 -2.20 -12.57 4.90
C PRO A 13 -3.62 -12.09 4.61
N LYS A 14 -4.65 -12.75 5.18
CA LYS A 14 -6.04 -12.38 4.91
C LYS A 14 -6.36 -10.98 5.42
N ALA A 15 -5.97 -10.67 6.64
CA ALA A 15 -6.23 -9.36 7.23
C ALA A 15 -5.44 -8.26 6.52
N LEU A 16 -4.17 -8.51 6.24
CA LEU A 16 -3.32 -7.51 5.57
C LEU A 16 -3.76 -7.28 4.13
N ALA A 17 -4.08 -8.35 3.40
CA ALA A 17 -4.58 -8.22 2.03
C ALA A 17 -5.91 -7.47 1.99
N SER A 18 -6.82 -7.71 2.94
CA SER A 18 -8.08 -6.97 3.04
C SER A 18 -7.84 -5.48 3.22
N PHE A 19 -6.91 -5.12 4.10
CA PHE A 19 -6.54 -3.71 4.29
C PHE A 19 -6.08 -3.08 2.97
N TRP A 20 -5.10 -3.71 2.31
CA TRP A 20 -4.53 -3.15 1.08
C TRP A 20 -5.51 -3.15 -0.08
N ALA A 21 -6.37 -4.18 -0.18
CA ALA A 21 -7.43 -4.21 -1.19
C ALA A 21 -8.38 -3.02 -1.02
N GLU A 22 -8.76 -2.70 0.21
CA GLU A 22 -9.61 -1.53 0.49
C GLU A 22 -8.88 -0.21 0.19
N VAL A 23 -7.61 -0.09 0.59
CA VAL A 23 -6.83 1.12 0.33
C VAL A 23 -6.73 1.40 -1.17
N LEU A 24 -6.43 0.37 -1.96
CA LEU A 24 -6.15 0.52 -3.38
C LEU A 24 -7.40 0.39 -4.26
N GLY A 25 -8.49 -0.14 -3.72
CA GLY A 25 -9.67 -0.48 -4.53
C GLY A 25 -9.39 -1.67 -5.45
N TRP A 26 -8.54 -2.60 -5.00
CA TRP A 26 -8.16 -3.77 -5.78
C TRP A 26 -8.98 -4.99 -5.38
N THR A 27 -8.91 -6.04 -6.21
CA THR A 27 -9.70 -7.26 -6.08
C THR A 27 -8.83 -8.39 -5.55
N VAL A 28 -9.36 -9.17 -4.59
CA VAL A 28 -8.71 -10.41 -4.16
C VAL A 28 -8.94 -11.46 -5.25
N THR A 29 -7.85 -11.98 -5.82
CA THR A 29 -7.92 -12.96 -6.93
C THR A 29 -7.42 -14.34 -6.54
N PHE A 30 -6.74 -14.48 -5.41
CA PHE A 30 -6.32 -15.75 -4.84
C PHE A 30 -6.40 -15.64 -3.32
N ASP A 31 -7.02 -16.59 -2.66
CA ASP A 31 -7.31 -16.49 -1.23
C ASP A 31 -7.19 -17.85 -0.54
N GLU A 32 -5.98 -18.13 -0.06
CA GLU A 32 -5.66 -19.32 0.73
C GLU A 32 -5.15 -18.91 2.10
N ASP A 33 -5.04 -19.86 3.03
CA ASP A 33 -4.65 -19.54 4.41
C ASP A 33 -3.26 -18.92 4.53
N ASP A 34 -2.31 -19.39 3.70
CA ASP A 34 -0.92 -18.96 3.77
C ASP A 34 -0.54 -17.92 2.71
N GLU A 35 -1.45 -17.62 1.78
CA GLU A 35 -1.13 -16.75 0.65
C GLU A 35 -2.39 -16.11 0.10
N VAL A 36 -2.37 -14.79 -0.05
CA VAL A 36 -3.46 -14.02 -0.66
C VAL A 36 -2.87 -13.09 -1.71
N VAL A 37 -3.54 -12.98 -2.86
CA VAL A 37 -3.12 -12.09 -3.94
C VAL A 37 -4.24 -11.09 -4.22
N ILE A 38 -3.85 -9.83 -4.37
CA ILE A 38 -4.77 -8.78 -4.84
C ILE A 38 -4.23 -8.19 -6.14
N GLU A 39 -5.15 -7.80 -7.02
CA GLU A 39 -4.84 -7.26 -8.34
C GLU A 39 -5.72 -6.06 -8.63
N PRO A 40 -5.24 -5.12 -9.49
CA PRO A 40 -6.11 -4.07 -9.98
C PRO A 40 -7.34 -4.68 -10.66
N PRO A 41 -8.52 -4.03 -10.56
CA PRO A 41 -9.72 -4.55 -11.22
C PRO A 41 -9.53 -4.65 -12.72
N LYS A 42 -10.08 -5.71 -13.34
CA LYS A 42 -10.11 -5.82 -14.79
C LYS A 42 -10.82 -4.60 -15.37
N GLY A 43 -10.25 -4.06 -16.44
CA GLY A 43 -10.77 -2.85 -17.07
C GLY A 43 -10.22 -1.55 -16.49
N SER A 44 -9.49 -1.58 -15.36
CA SER A 44 -8.83 -0.41 -14.84
C SER A 44 -7.53 -0.14 -15.60
N ALA A 45 -7.07 1.12 -15.57
CA ALA A 45 -5.82 1.51 -16.23
C ALA A 45 -4.61 0.80 -15.65
N GLN A 46 -4.69 0.33 -14.40
CA GLN A 46 -3.57 -0.34 -13.73
C GLN A 46 -3.50 -1.84 -14.00
N TYR A 47 -4.59 -2.43 -14.52
CA TYR A 47 -4.63 -3.87 -14.77
C TYR A 47 -3.57 -4.26 -15.79
N GLU A 48 -2.80 -5.30 -15.48
CA GLU A 48 -1.66 -5.80 -16.27
C GLU A 48 -0.48 -4.83 -16.41
N VAL A 49 -0.60 -3.62 -15.86
CA VAL A 49 0.49 -2.63 -15.86
C VAL A 49 1.20 -2.62 -14.50
N CYS A 50 0.42 -2.58 -13.41
CA CYS A 50 0.97 -2.67 -12.06
C CYS A 50 1.19 -4.14 -11.68
N PRO A 51 2.29 -4.46 -10.97
CA PRO A 51 2.45 -5.80 -10.40
C PRO A 51 1.36 -6.10 -9.39
N ASP A 52 0.99 -7.37 -9.27
CA ASP A 52 0.10 -7.82 -8.20
C ASP A 52 0.78 -7.67 -6.86
N LEU A 53 0.00 -7.56 -5.78
CA LEU A 53 0.52 -7.68 -4.43
C LEU A 53 0.17 -9.06 -3.89
N LEU A 54 1.19 -9.78 -3.43
CA LEU A 54 1.07 -11.10 -2.86
C LEU A 54 1.44 -11.03 -1.39
N PHE A 55 0.57 -11.52 -0.52
CA PHE A 55 0.79 -11.52 0.93
C PHE A 55 1.04 -12.95 1.37
N GLY A 56 2.27 -13.22 1.82
CA GLY A 56 2.72 -14.56 2.20
C GLY A 56 2.95 -14.67 3.69
N ARG A 57 2.45 -15.74 4.31
CA ARG A 57 2.60 -15.95 5.73
C ARG A 57 4.04 -16.31 6.09
N VAL A 58 4.58 -15.60 7.09
CA VAL A 58 5.87 -15.91 7.70
C VAL A 58 5.69 -15.88 9.22
N PRO A 59 6.54 -16.58 9.99
CA PRO A 59 6.41 -16.59 11.45
C PRO A 59 6.92 -15.31 12.12
N GLU A 60 7.77 -14.53 11.45
CA GLU A 60 8.38 -13.35 12.04
C GLU A 60 7.46 -12.14 11.94
N THR A 61 7.52 -11.27 12.96
CA THR A 61 6.92 -9.93 12.87
C THR A 61 7.95 -8.95 12.34
N LYS A 62 7.47 -7.84 11.77
CA LYS A 62 8.34 -6.78 11.31
C LYS A 62 8.96 -6.05 12.52
N THR A 63 10.28 -5.91 12.53
CA THR A 63 11.01 -5.23 13.62
C THR A 63 11.85 -4.06 13.16
N VAL A 64 12.29 -4.03 11.90
CA VAL A 64 13.11 -2.96 11.35
C VAL A 64 12.37 -2.22 10.26
N LYS A 65 12.86 -1.03 9.91
CA LYS A 65 12.26 -0.22 8.85
C LYS A 65 12.29 -0.97 7.51
N ASN A 66 11.22 -0.85 6.73
CA ASN A 66 11.17 -1.43 5.38
C ASN A 66 12.30 -0.85 4.52
N ARG A 67 12.87 -1.70 3.68
CA ARG A 67 13.84 -1.28 2.67
C ARG A 67 13.16 -0.91 1.35
N LEU A 68 11.94 -1.38 1.13
CA LEU A 68 11.06 -0.96 0.04
C LEU A 68 9.77 -0.45 0.66
N HIS A 69 9.23 0.64 0.14
CA HIS A 69 7.93 1.12 0.57
C HIS A 69 7.13 1.61 -0.64
N LEU A 70 5.82 1.61 -0.50
CA LEU A 70 4.94 2.11 -1.54
C LEU A 70 4.70 3.59 -1.33
N ASP A 71 4.68 4.35 -2.42
CA ASP A 71 4.23 5.74 -2.43
C ASP A 71 2.91 5.78 -3.17
N LEU A 72 1.87 6.29 -2.53
CA LEU A 72 0.53 6.37 -3.11
C LEU A 72 0.22 7.82 -3.46
N ARG A 73 -0.34 8.05 -4.66
CA ARG A 73 -0.67 9.39 -5.15
C ARG A 73 -2.18 9.55 -5.22
N PRO A 74 -2.80 10.23 -4.25
CA PRO A 74 -4.24 10.48 -4.27
C PRO A 74 -4.59 11.80 -4.96
N ASP A 75 -5.88 12.02 -5.16
CA ASP A 75 -6.40 13.32 -5.58
C ASP A 75 -6.57 14.28 -4.40
N ASP A 76 -6.73 13.76 -3.19
CA ASP A 76 -6.90 14.55 -1.96
C ASP A 76 -6.13 13.87 -0.83
N GLN A 77 -4.95 14.41 -0.52
CA GLN A 77 -4.05 13.80 0.47
C GLN A 77 -4.68 13.69 1.85
N ASP A 78 -5.27 14.80 2.34
CA ASP A 78 -5.81 14.81 3.71
C ASP A 78 -6.98 13.84 3.86
N ALA A 79 -7.88 13.81 2.88
CA ALA A 79 -9.02 12.89 2.90
C ALA A 79 -8.56 11.44 2.86
N GLU A 80 -7.56 11.12 2.04
CA GLU A 80 -7.04 9.76 1.93
C GLU A 80 -6.29 9.34 3.18
N VAL A 81 -5.53 10.23 3.81
CA VAL A 81 -4.88 9.92 5.08
C VAL A 81 -5.92 9.54 6.13
N GLU A 82 -7.00 10.32 6.26
CA GLU A 82 -8.08 10.01 7.20
C GLU A 82 -8.76 8.68 6.88
N ARG A 83 -9.07 8.43 5.61
CA ARG A 83 -9.73 7.20 5.19
C ARG A 83 -8.86 5.99 5.50
N VAL A 84 -7.57 6.05 5.14
CA VAL A 84 -6.64 4.94 5.32
C VAL A 84 -6.39 4.67 6.80
N MET A 85 -6.31 5.72 7.62
CA MET A 85 -6.21 5.55 9.07
C MET A 85 -7.45 4.90 9.66
N SER A 86 -8.63 5.21 9.13
CA SER A 86 -9.88 4.56 9.58
C SER A 86 -9.92 3.07 9.23
N LEU A 87 -9.15 2.64 8.23
CA LEU A 87 -9.02 1.23 7.84
C LEU A 87 -8.00 0.47 8.69
N GLY A 88 -7.22 1.17 9.52
CA GLY A 88 -6.27 0.52 10.42
C GLY A 88 -4.82 0.98 10.33
N ALA A 89 -4.51 1.92 9.44
CA ALA A 89 -3.17 2.48 9.35
C ALA A 89 -2.89 3.42 10.53
N LYS A 90 -1.63 3.61 10.84
CA LYS A 90 -1.18 4.51 11.89
C LYS A 90 -0.10 5.43 11.34
N ARG A 91 0.07 6.60 11.95
CA ARG A 91 1.19 7.45 11.61
C ARG A 91 2.50 6.78 12.00
N ALA A 92 3.52 6.96 11.16
CA ALA A 92 4.83 6.36 11.39
C ALA A 92 5.90 7.44 11.40
N ASP A 93 6.89 7.26 12.28
CA ASP A 93 8.05 8.14 12.39
C ASP A 93 9.26 7.37 11.84
N VAL A 94 9.79 7.86 10.72
CA VAL A 94 10.99 7.30 10.08
C VAL A 94 12.08 8.36 9.92
N GLY A 95 12.05 9.39 10.79
CA GLY A 95 13.05 10.46 10.80
C GLY A 95 12.64 11.72 10.04
N GLN A 96 11.38 11.82 9.59
CA GLN A 96 10.91 13.04 8.94
C GLN A 96 10.84 14.21 9.94
N ASP A 97 11.08 15.42 9.47
CA ASP A 97 11.12 16.62 10.30
C ASP A 97 9.84 17.46 10.24
N GLY A 98 8.84 17.03 9.48
CA GLY A 98 7.57 17.73 9.33
C GLY A 98 7.53 18.70 8.16
N SER A 99 8.61 18.87 7.43
CA SER A 99 8.66 19.77 6.27
C SER A 99 8.30 19.06 4.97
N GLU A 100 8.19 17.73 5.00
CA GLU A 100 7.94 16.93 3.81
C GLU A 100 6.50 17.13 3.31
N SER A 101 6.34 17.03 1.99
CA SER A 101 5.02 17.11 1.35
C SER A 101 4.24 15.78 1.40
N TRP A 102 4.90 14.69 1.83
CA TRP A 102 4.26 13.38 1.96
C TRP A 102 3.98 13.06 3.41
N VAL A 103 3.05 12.13 3.64
CA VAL A 103 2.70 11.64 4.97
C VAL A 103 3.11 10.18 5.07
N VAL A 104 3.87 9.82 6.11
CA VAL A 104 4.30 8.44 6.34
C VAL A 104 3.31 7.78 7.28
N LEU A 105 2.79 6.63 6.86
CA LEU A 105 1.90 5.79 7.65
C LEU A 105 2.49 4.38 7.74
N SER A 106 1.93 3.57 8.63
CA SER A 106 2.22 2.14 8.67
C SER A 106 0.92 1.37 8.52
N ASP A 107 1.00 0.22 7.84
CA ASP A 107 -0.14 -0.67 7.71
C ASP A 107 -0.36 -1.47 9.00
N PRO A 108 -1.41 -2.31 9.09
CA PRO A 108 -1.69 -3.06 10.32
C PRO A 108 -0.57 -3.97 10.82
N GLU A 109 0.38 -4.34 9.97
CA GLU A 109 1.54 -5.12 10.39
C GLU A 109 2.81 -4.29 10.52
N GLY A 110 2.70 -2.97 10.46
CA GLY A 110 3.81 -2.05 10.70
C GLY A 110 4.65 -1.73 9.46
N ASN A 111 4.21 -2.10 8.27
CA ASN A 111 4.93 -1.76 7.05
C ASN A 111 4.72 -0.30 6.70
N GLU A 112 5.80 0.46 6.58
CA GLU A 112 5.74 1.89 6.26
C GLU A 112 5.36 2.10 4.80
N PHE A 113 4.55 3.11 4.53
CA PHE A 113 4.21 3.56 3.19
C PHE A 113 3.90 5.06 3.26
N CYS A 114 3.89 5.72 2.10
CA CYS A 114 3.68 7.16 2.05
C CYS A 114 2.44 7.50 1.24
N ILE A 115 1.73 8.52 1.68
CA ILE A 115 0.67 9.15 0.89
C ILE A 115 1.23 10.48 0.43
N LEU A 116 1.37 10.62 -0.87
CA LEU A 116 1.95 11.80 -1.50
C LEU A 116 0.90 12.90 -1.61
N ARG A 117 1.35 14.12 -1.86
CA ARG A 117 0.44 15.23 -2.14
C ARG A 117 -0.23 15.04 -3.50
N ARG A 118 -1.33 15.74 -3.71
CA ARG A 118 -1.94 15.83 -5.04
C ARG A 118 -0.96 16.47 -6.02
N LEU A 119 -0.96 16.02 -7.27
CA LEU A 119 -0.24 16.70 -8.33
C LEU A 119 -0.92 18.03 -8.66
N THR A 120 -0.12 19.05 -9.00
CA THR A 120 -0.66 20.32 -9.47
C THR A 120 -1.19 20.15 -10.90
N GLU A 121 -2.02 21.09 -11.36
CA GLU A 121 -2.51 21.04 -12.73
C GLU A 121 -1.36 21.10 -13.74
N GLU A 122 -0.35 21.90 -13.45
CA GLU A 122 0.85 21.98 -14.29
C GLU A 122 1.58 20.65 -14.39
N GLU A 123 1.73 19.94 -13.26
CA GLU A 123 2.34 18.61 -13.23
C GLU A 123 1.54 17.58 -14.00
N LEU A 124 0.20 17.67 -13.95
CA LEU A 124 -0.69 16.76 -14.68
C LEU A 124 -0.62 16.98 -16.20
N GLU A 125 -0.30 18.19 -16.64
CA GLU A 125 -0.21 18.55 -18.06
C GLU A 125 1.15 18.22 -18.69
N SER A 126 2.17 17.92 -17.89
CA SER A 126 3.52 17.68 -18.40
C SER A 126 3.84 16.24 -18.79
#